data_a2e97e1a6469cfd741954143032c850d
#
_entry.id   a2e97e1a6469cfd741954143032c850d
#
_cell.length_a   1.000
_cell.length_b   1.000
_cell.length_c   1.000
_cell.angle_alpha   90.00
_cell.angle_beta   90.00
_cell.angle_gamma   90.00
#
_symmetry.space_group_name_H-M   'P 1'
#
loop_
_entity.id
_entity.type
_entity.pdbx_description
1 polymer ?
#
loop_
_entity_poly.entity_id
_entity_poly.type
_entity_poly.pdbx_seq_one_letter_code
_entity_poly.pdbx_strand_id
1 'polypeptide(L)'
;VFWNRELFEQAGISRFPETWEEFWECCEKLKAAGITPLALHTEGTAWAAMLLATAEVAGSEEGAAFMKQLYPDTYQNEPGLEIAGTLKKLFQYTTQDALHNDFDVAHDNFVAGNAAMIPNGYWMIDQIPEEMQKKVCFSTFPENKLIGSPETFGWAVVSTYSEKVKKGAVEFLKFRTKLNKEQKEELLNSRTRQEGTLLDDYLKAYTGNPQIVPNYQVKWNSLLQEDVLGECLAELAQGKITEQEFTQAEDESIRQFEEEQ
;
A
#
# COMPACT_ATOMS: atom_id res chain seq x y z
N VAL A 1 7.61 0.15 3.24
CA VAL A 1 7.31 1.42 3.91
C VAL A 1 8.52 2.32 3.87
N PHE A 2 8.33 3.58 3.45
CA PHE A 2 9.34 4.63 3.60
C PHE A 2 9.17 5.29 4.97
N TRP A 3 10.27 5.61 5.63
CA TRP A 3 10.24 6.22 6.94
C TRP A 3 11.41 7.20 7.15
N ASN A 4 11.14 8.27 7.88
CA ASN A 4 12.11 9.33 8.15
C ASN A 4 12.91 9.00 9.40
N ARG A 5 14.20 8.69 9.23
CA ARG A 5 15.11 8.32 10.31
C ARG A 5 15.26 9.41 11.38
N GLU A 6 15.34 10.69 10.97
CA GLU A 6 15.50 11.78 11.93
C GLU A 6 14.28 11.92 12.85
N LEU A 7 13.06 11.73 12.31
CA LEU A 7 11.85 11.77 13.12
C LEU A 7 11.75 10.57 14.07
N PHE A 8 12.19 9.41 13.63
CA PHE A 8 12.29 8.23 14.49
C PHE A 8 13.29 8.44 15.63
N GLU A 9 14.48 8.96 15.34
CA GLU A 9 15.50 9.29 16.33
C GLU A 9 15.00 10.32 17.35
N GLN A 10 14.27 11.34 16.92
CA GLN A 10 13.63 12.33 17.81
C GLN A 10 12.62 11.69 18.77
N ALA A 11 11.94 10.63 18.34
CA ALA A 11 11.03 9.85 19.19
C ALA A 11 11.73 8.75 20.00
N GLY A 12 13.08 8.66 19.93
CA GLY A 12 13.86 7.62 20.61
C GLY A 12 13.74 6.23 19.98
N ILE A 13 13.39 6.16 18.69
CA ILE A 13 13.22 4.91 17.93
C ILE A 13 14.44 4.73 17.02
N SER A 14 15.16 3.62 17.19
CA SER A 14 16.43 3.39 16.50
C SER A 14 16.31 2.54 15.22
N ARG A 15 15.19 1.85 15.01
CA ARG A 15 14.96 0.96 13.86
C ARG A 15 13.49 0.94 13.49
N PHE A 16 13.20 0.48 12.27
CA PHE A 16 11.83 0.19 11.85
C PHE A 16 11.28 -1.03 12.59
N PRO A 17 9.96 -1.05 12.94
CA PRO A 17 9.31 -2.18 13.62
C PRO A 17 9.37 -3.49 12.84
N GLU A 18 9.63 -4.60 13.54
CA GLU A 18 9.68 -5.93 12.93
C GLU A 18 8.36 -6.70 13.08
N THR A 19 7.54 -6.34 14.08
CA THR A 19 6.22 -6.93 14.30
C THR A 19 5.12 -5.86 14.28
N TRP A 20 3.86 -6.27 14.12
CA TRP A 20 2.74 -5.32 14.17
C TRP A 20 2.55 -4.72 15.56
N GLU A 21 2.84 -5.46 16.63
CA GLU A 21 2.86 -4.92 17.99
C GLU A 21 3.87 -3.77 18.11
N GLU A 22 5.12 -4.00 17.67
CA GLU A 22 6.14 -2.95 17.63
C GLU A 22 5.75 -1.77 16.73
N PHE A 23 5.02 -2.02 15.61
CA PHE A 23 4.56 -0.97 14.71
C PHE A 23 3.56 -0.03 15.40
N TRP A 24 2.61 -0.60 16.11
CA TRP A 24 1.65 0.21 16.86
C TRP A 24 2.30 0.94 18.04
N GLU A 25 3.24 0.30 18.75
CA GLU A 25 4.04 0.99 19.77
C GLU A 25 4.89 2.13 19.19
N CYS A 26 5.44 1.94 17.99
CA CYS A 26 6.17 2.98 17.26
C CYS A 26 5.27 4.17 16.96
N CYS A 27 4.05 3.93 16.48
CA CYS A 27 3.06 4.99 16.25
C CYS A 27 2.75 5.76 17.53
N GLU A 28 2.56 5.08 18.67
CA GLU A 28 2.35 5.74 19.95
C GLU A 28 3.54 6.57 20.42
N LYS A 29 4.78 6.08 20.25
CA LYS A 29 5.99 6.81 20.61
C LYS A 29 6.18 8.07 19.76
N LEU A 30 5.96 7.98 18.44
CA LEU A 30 5.98 9.13 17.55
C LEU A 30 4.94 10.17 17.97
N LYS A 31 3.69 9.75 18.21
CA LYS A 31 2.60 10.62 18.64
C LYS A 31 2.90 11.29 19.99
N ALA A 32 3.47 10.55 20.94
CA ALA A 32 3.89 11.09 22.23
C ALA A 32 5.01 12.13 22.13
N ALA A 33 5.87 12.01 21.10
CA ALA A 33 6.88 12.99 20.77
C ALA A 33 6.35 14.20 19.95
N GLY A 34 5.05 14.27 19.69
CA GLY A 34 4.42 15.33 18.87
C GLY A 34 4.66 15.17 17.36
N ILE A 35 5.04 13.97 16.91
CA ILE A 35 5.32 13.64 15.52
C ILE A 35 4.14 12.82 14.98
N THR A 36 3.56 13.24 13.84
CA THR A 36 2.53 12.45 13.15
C THR A 36 3.14 11.18 12.59
N PRO A 37 2.62 9.98 12.95
CA PRO A 37 3.22 8.73 12.50
C PRO A 37 3.09 8.47 11.00
N LEU A 38 1.90 8.68 10.40
CA LEU A 38 1.55 8.19 9.07
C LEU A 38 1.07 9.31 8.15
N ALA A 39 1.56 9.30 6.92
CA ALA A 39 1.00 10.06 5.81
C ALA A 39 0.07 9.13 5.03
N LEU A 40 -1.24 9.34 5.15
CA LEU A 40 -2.29 8.58 4.48
C LEU A 40 -3.33 9.52 3.88
N HIS A 41 -4.23 8.98 3.09
CA HIS A 41 -5.29 9.68 2.39
C HIS A 41 -6.56 8.81 2.34
N THR A 42 -7.72 9.44 2.21
CA THR A 42 -9.01 8.77 2.00
C THR A 42 -9.50 8.91 0.56
N GLU A 43 -9.23 10.04 -0.11
CA GLU A 43 -9.65 10.24 -1.49
C GLU A 43 -8.83 9.39 -2.47
N GLY A 44 -9.39 9.10 -3.64
CA GLY A 44 -8.71 8.35 -4.67
C GLY A 44 -8.41 6.90 -4.27
N THR A 45 -9.42 6.19 -3.73
CA THR A 45 -9.36 4.76 -3.38
C THR A 45 -8.56 4.40 -2.11
N ALA A 46 -8.01 5.36 -1.36
CA ALA A 46 -7.31 5.15 -0.07
C ALA A 46 -6.25 4.03 -0.09
N TRP A 47 -5.62 3.80 -1.25
CA TRP A 47 -4.78 2.61 -1.50
C TRP A 47 -3.57 2.50 -0.54
N ALA A 48 -3.04 3.63 -0.06
CA ALA A 48 -1.93 3.61 0.88
C ALA A 48 -2.32 2.99 2.23
N ALA A 49 -3.52 3.31 2.75
CA ALA A 49 -4.05 2.70 3.96
C ALA A 49 -4.32 1.21 3.75
N MET A 50 -4.86 0.83 2.59
CA MET A 50 -5.12 -0.57 2.23
C MET A 50 -3.85 -1.42 2.13
N LEU A 51 -2.70 -0.85 1.77
CA LEU A 51 -1.43 -1.59 1.82
C LEU A 51 -1.09 -2.02 3.25
N LEU A 52 -1.25 -1.14 4.23
CA LEU A 52 -0.99 -1.48 5.64
C LEU A 52 -2.00 -2.52 6.16
N ALA A 53 -3.30 -2.31 5.92
CA ALA A 53 -4.33 -3.26 6.34
C ALA A 53 -4.16 -4.64 5.69
N THR A 54 -3.82 -4.68 4.38
CA THR A 54 -3.51 -5.93 3.68
C THR A 54 -2.31 -6.66 4.30
N ALA A 55 -1.23 -5.94 4.60
CA ALA A 55 -0.03 -6.55 5.17
C ALA A 55 -0.26 -7.06 6.60
N GLU A 56 -1.08 -6.39 7.41
CA GLU A 56 -1.40 -6.80 8.77
C GLU A 56 -2.30 -8.05 8.75
N VAL A 57 -3.45 -7.99 8.12
CA VAL A 57 -4.45 -9.07 8.14
C VAL A 57 -3.95 -10.34 7.44
N ALA A 58 -3.15 -10.21 6.38
CA ALA A 58 -2.51 -11.36 5.73
C ALA A 58 -1.42 -12.05 6.60
N GLY A 59 -1.18 -11.59 7.82
CA GLY A 59 -0.33 -12.24 8.81
C GLY A 59 -0.92 -13.54 9.34
N SER A 60 -2.24 -13.61 9.45
CA SER A 60 -2.95 -14.83 9.85
C SER A 60 -3.21 -15.77 8.67
N GLU A 61 -3.35 -17.07 8.93
CA GLU A 61 -3.73 -18.05 7.91
C GLU A 61 -5.14 -17.77 7.38
N GLU A 62 -6.05 -17.36 8.24
CA GLU A 62 -7.44 -17.05 7.93
C GLU A 62 -7.55 -15.77 7.07
N GLY A 63 -6.87 -14.69 7.47
CA GLY A 63 -6.81 -13.46 6.68
C GLY A 63 -6.17 -13.66 5.32
N ALA A 64 -5.08 -14.43 5.23
CA ALA A 64 -4.45 -14.77 3.97
C ALA A 64 -5.37 -15.61 3.05
N ALA A 65 -6.17 -16.51 3.61
CA ALA A 65 -7.16 -17.30 2.87
C ALA A 65 -8.32 -16.43 2.38
N PHE A 66 -8.81 -15.53 3.23
CA PHE A 66 -9.84 -14.55 2.88
C PHE A 66 -9.41 -13.67 1.70
N MET A 67 -8.22 -13.11 1.75
CA MET A 67 -7.69 -12.22 0.72
C MET A 67 -7.36 -12.89 -0.61
N LYS A 68 -7.36 -14.23 -0.69
CA LYS A 68 -7.26 -14.96 -1.96
C LYS A 68 -8.56 -14.98 -2.76
N GLN A 69 -9.69 -14.76 -2.11
CA GLN A 69 -10.99 -14.71 -2.76
C GLN A 69 -11.11 -13.42 -3.58
N LEU A 70 -11.75 -13.49 -4.74
CA LEU A 70 -12.04 -12.27 -5.53
C LEU A 70 -13.14 -11.46 -4.83
N TYR A 71 -14.26 -12.14 -4.57
CA TYR A 71 -15.35 -11.64 -3.73
C TYR A 71 -15.69 -12.74 -2.72
N PRO A 72 -15.61 -12.47 -1.41
CA PRO A 72 -16.10 -13.40 -0.40
C PRO A 72 -17.63 -13.40 -0.38
N ASP A 73 -18.23 -14.44 0.20
CA ASP A 73 -19.68 -14.51 0.40
C ASP A 73 -20.19 -13.33 1.26
N THR A 74 -19.36 -12.83 2.16
CA THR A 74 -19.62 -11.66 2.99
C THR A 74 -18.30 -11.09 3.52
N TYR A 75 -18.25 -9.77 3.71
CA TYR A 75 -17.18 -9.07 4.46
C TYR A 75 -17.50 -9.00 5.96
N GLN A 76 -18.73 -9.33 6.39
CA GLN A 76 -19.14 -9.35 7.78
C GLN A 76 -18.65 -10.63 8.50
N ASN A 77 -17.36 -10.90 8.40
CA ASN A 77 -16.65 -12.00 9.04
C ASN A 77 -15.40 -11.47 9.77
N GLU A 78 -14.69 -12.33 10.48
CA GLU A 78 -13.55 -11.92 11.29
C GLU A 78 -12.47 -11.19 10.47
N PRO A 79 -11.97 -11.70 9.31
CA PRO A 79 -10.98 -10.97 8.51
C PRO A 79 -11.50 -9.64 7.94
N GLY A 80 -12.74 -9.55 7.49
CA GLY A 80 -13.33 -8.31 6.99
C GLY A 80 -13.42 -7.24 8.08
N LEU A 81 -13.90 -7.62 9.27
CA LEU A 81 -13.94 -6.76 10.43
C LEU A 81 -12.55 -6.34 10.90
N GLU A 82 -11.55 -7.22 10.81
CA GLU A 82 -10.15 -6.91 11.12
C GLU A 82 -9.58 -5.87 10.14
N ILE A 83 -9.85 -5.98 8.84
CA ILE A 83 -9.48 -4.96 7.83
C ILE A 83 -10.11 -3.61 8.20
N ALA A 84 -11.41 -3.57 8.44
CA ALA A 84 -12.12 -2.34 8.82
C ALA A 84 -11.56 -1.74 10.12
N GLY A 85 -11.30 -2.57 11.12
CA GLY A 85 -10.71 -2.15 12.41
C GLY A 85 -9.30 -1.59 12.24
N THR A 86 -8.46 -2.23 11.42
CA THR A 86 -7.12 -1.75 11.11
C THR A 86 -7.19 -0.41 10.37
N LEU A 87 -8.04 -0.28 9.35
CA LEU A 87 -8.24 0.98 8.63
C LEU A 87 -8.62 2.11 9.59
N LYS A 88 -9.64 1.90 10.43
CA LYS A 88 -10.06 2.87 11.44
C LYS A 88 -8.93 3.27 12.39
N LYS A 89 -8.15 2.29 12.84
CA LYS A 89 -7.03 2.52 13.75
C LYS A 89 -5.90 3.33 13.09
N LEU A 90 -5.57 3.06 11.82
CA LEU A 90 -4.54 3.78 11.08
C LEU A 90 -4.78 5.29 11.05
N PHE A 91 -6.03 5.72 10.84
CA PHE A 91 -6.38 7.14 10.78
C PHE A 91 -6.33 7.88 12.13
N GLN A 92 -6.12 7.19 13.24
CA GLN A 92 -5.80 7.83 14.53
C GLN A 92 -4.35 8.34 14.61
N TYR A 93 -3.50 7.98 13.63
CA TYR A 93 -2.08 8.28 13.57
C TYR A 93 -1.68 9.10 12.34
N THR A 94 -2.65 9.73 11.66
CA THR A 94 -2.43 10.51 10.44
C THR A 94 -2.45 12.01 10.68
N THR A 95 -2.10 12.77 9.65
CA THR A 95 -2.35 14.21 9.60
C THR A 95 -3.86 14.50 9.63
N GLN A 96 -4.26 15.69 10.10
CA GLN A 96 -5.68 16.06 10.21
C GLN A 96 -6.40 16.14 8.86
N ASP A 97 -5.67 16.47 7.81
CA ASP A 97 -6.17 16.57 6.43
C ASP A 97 -6.33 15.22 5.73
N ALA A 98 -5.80 14.12 6.30
CA ALA A 98 -5.87 12.78 5.72
C ALA A 98 -7.29 12.29 5.39
N LEU A 99 -8.29 12.81 6.08
CA LEU A 99 -9.71 12.45 5.89
C LEU A 99 -10.37 13.14 4.68
N HIS A 100 -9.68 14.06 4.03
CA HIS A 100 -10.19 14.88 2.95
C HIS A 100 -9.10 15.23 1.94
N ASN A 101 -8.09 14.39 1.80
CA ASN A 101 -7.00 14.58 0.86
C ASN A 101 -6.77 13.35 -0.01
N ASP A 102 -6.07 13.58 -1.10
CA ASP A 102 -5.57 12.56 -2.00
C ASP A 102 -4.12 12.16 -1.68
N PHE A 103 -3.58 11.27 -2.52
CA PHE A 103 -2.21 10.79 -2.36
C PHE A 103 -1.16 11.91 -2.49
N ASP A 104 -1.38 12.89 -3.36
CA ASP A 104 -0.38 13.95 -3.60
C ASP A 104 -0.16 14.77 -2.32
N VAL A 105 -1.23 15.08 -1.59
CA VAL A 105 -1.15 15.77 -0.29
C VAL A 105 -0.48 14.88 0.77
N ALA A 106 -0.80 13.59 0.81
CA ALA A 106 -0.14 12.65 1.72
C ALA A 106 1.37 12.54 1.44
N HIS A 107 1.74 12.46 0.15
CA HIS A 107 3.14 12.48 -0.29
C HIS A 107 3.85 13.77 0.14
N ASP A 108 3.24 14.92 -0.10
CA ASP A 108 3.80 16.22 0.27
C ASP A 108 3.98 16.33 1.79
N ASN A 109 3.04 15.84 2.60
CA ASN A 109 3.16 15.76 4.05
C ASN A 109 4.37 14.93 4.49
N PHE A 110 4.60 13.78 3.85
CA PHE A 110 5.78 12.95 4.14
C PHE A 110 7.08 13.65 3.73
N VAL A 111 7.16 14.19 2.53
CA VAL A 111 8.36 14.88 2.00
C VAL A 111 8.68 16.13 2.79
N ALA A 112 7.67 16.86 3.26
CA ALA A 112 7.86 18.04 4.14
C ALA A 112 8.29 17.66 5.58
N GLY A 113 8.25 16.36 5.95
CA GLY A 113 8.54 15.92 7.31
C GLY A 113 7.39 16.14 8.30
N ASN A 114 6.17 16.37 7.81
CA ASN A 114 4.98 16.50 8.63
C ASN A 114 4.47 15.13 9.15
N ALA A 115 4.90 14.04 8.51
CA ALA A 115 4.62 12.67 8.94
C ALA A 115 5.87 11.79 8.81
N ALA A 116 6.00 10.81 9.70
CA ALA A 116 7.19 9.99 9.83
C ALA A 116 7.28 8.82 8.86
N MET A 117 6.15 8.29 8.40
CA MET A 117 6.08 7.09 7.53
C MET A 117 5.06 7.28 6.41
N ILE A 118 5.33 6.62 5.26
CA ILE A 118 4.36 6.47 4.16
C ILE A 118 4.50 5.08 3.52
N PRO A 119 3.43 4.28 3.42
CA PRO A 119 3.45 3.05 2.65
C PRO A 119 3.37 3.36 1.15
N ASN A 120 4.31 2.85 0.37
CA ASN A 120 4.33 3.06 -1.08
C ASN A 120 5.23 2.02 -1.77
N GLY A 121 5.22 2.00 -3.09
CA GLY A 121 6.10 1.19 -3.92
C GLY A 121 7.41 1.89 -4.29
N TYR A 122 8.31 1.14 -4.91
CA TYR A 122 9.65 1.60 -5.28
C TYR A 122 9.66 2.83 -6.22
N TRP A 123 8.59 3.05 -6.98
CA TRP A 123 8.43 4.21 -7.87
C TRP A 123 8.44 5.56 -7.14
N MET A 124 8.18 5.54 -5.84
CA MET A 124 8.25 6.75 -5.01
C MET A 124 9.69 7.25 -4.83
N ILE A 125 10.70 6.40 -5.00
CA ILE A 125 12.11 6.77 -4.78
C ILE A 125 12.48 7.99 -5.64
N ASP A 126 12.08 7.98 -6.91
CA ASP A 126 12.37 9.07 -7.85
C ASP A 126 11.53 10.34 -7.58
N GLN A 127 10.48 10.24 -6.78
CA GLN A 127 9.62 11.36 -6.38
C GLN A 127 10.10 12.05 -5.10
N ILE A 128 10.96 11.39 -4.31
CA ILE A 128 11.52 11.97 -3.08
C ILE A 128 12.70 12.86 -3.45
N PRO A 129 12.70 14.16 -3.07
CA PRO A 129 13.82 15.07 -3.33
C PRO A 129 15.14 14.52 -2.78
N GLU A 130 16.24 14.75 -3.50
CA GLU A 130 17.57 14.19 -3.17
C GLU A 130 18.01 14.48 -1.72
N GLU A 131 17.73 15.68 -1.23
CA GLU A 131 18.06 16.06 0.16
C GLU A 131 17.24 15.27 1.18
N MET A 132 15.98 14.92 0.85
CA MET A 132 15.13 14.13 1.71
C MET A 132 15.52 12.64 1.65
N GLN A 133 15.98 12.12 0.49
CA GLN A 133 16.43 10.72 0.37
C GLN A 133 17.52 10.37 1.37
N LYS A 134 18.36 11.33 1.79
CA LYS A 134 19.40 11.12 2.80
C LYS A 134 18.85 10.85 4.21
N LYS A 135 17.61 11.24 4.47
CA LYS A 135 16.90 11.10 5.74
C LYS A 135 15.91 9.95 5.76
N VAL A 136 15.53 9.47 4.57
CA VAL A 136 14.55 8.42 4.39
C VAL A 136 15.23 7.07 4.30
N CYS A 137 14.63 6.08 4.94
CA CYS A 137 14.97 4.68 4.82
C CYS A 137 13.79 3.92 4.23
N PHE A 138 14.05 2.74 3.67
CA PHE A 138 13.01 1.81 3.24
C PHE A 138 13.07 0.53 4.08
N SER A 139 11.90 0.03 4.49
CA SER A 139 11.75 -1.25 5.16
C SER A 139 10.58 -2.03 4.59
N THR A 140 10.62 -3.35 4.70
CA THR A 140 9.44 -4.21 4.49
C THR A 140 8.33 -3.81 5.46
N PHE A 141 7.09 -4.24 5.21
CA PHE A 141 6.07 -4.24 6.25
C PHE A 141 6.53 -5.15 7.40
N PRO A 142 5.99 -4.96 8.62
CA PRO A 142 6.26 -5.88 9.73
C PRO A 142 6.14 -7.34 9.32
N GLU A 143 6.84 -8.23 10.04
CA GLU A 143 6.93 -9.67 9.73
C GLU A 143 7.58 -9.97 8.36
N ASN A 144 8.44 -9.05 7.89
CA ASN A 144 9.18 -9.16 6.64
C ASN A 144 8.27 -9.40 5.41
N LYS A 145 7.20 -8.60 5.27
CA LYS A 145 6.27 -8.70 4.15
C LYS A 145 6.50 -7.61 3.10
N LEU A 146 6.29 -7.96 1.85
CA LEU A 146 6.13 -7.02 0.73
C LEU A 146 4.82 -7.32 0.00
N ILE A 147 4.14 -6.27 -0.44
CA ILE A 147 2.94 -6.40 -1.26
C ILE A 147 3.34 -6.41 -2.73
N GLY A 148 2.85 -7.40 -3.46
CA GLY A 148 3.03 -7.54 -4.90
C GLY A 148 1.70 -7.65 -5.63
N SER A 149 1.67 -7.15 -6.86
CA SER A 149 0.48 -7.22 -7.73
C SER A 149 0.80 -7.92 -9.04
N PRO A 150 1.34 -9.17 -9.02
CA PRO A 150 1.81 -9.83 -10.24
C PRO A 150 0.67 -10.20 -11.20
N GLU A 151 -0.55 -10.29 -10.71
CA GLU A 151 -1.72 -10.78 -11.46
C GLU A 151 -2.63 -9.66 -11.97
N THR A 152 -2.43 -8.43 -11.52
CA THR A 152 -3.38 -7.32 -11.73
C THR A 152 -2.88 -6.24 -12.67
N PHE A 153 -1.59 -6.14 -12.90
CA PHE A 153 -1.02 -5.22 -13.87
C PHE A 153 -0.53 -5.97 -15.10
N GLY A 154 -1.15 -5.69 -16.22
CA GLY A 154 -0.82 -6.28 -17.49
C GLY A 154 -1.02 -5.30 -18.64
N TRP A 155 -0.45 -5.64 -19.79
CA TRP A 155 -0.68 -4.95 -21.03
C TRP A 155 -1.81 -5.64 -21.78
N ALA A 156 -2.80 -4.89 -22.25
CA ALA A 156 -3.87 -5.39 -23.07
C ALA A 156 -3.73 -4.90 -24.51
N VAL A 157 -4.07 -5.77 -25.45
CA VAL A 157 -4.17 -5.42 -26.87
C VAL A 157 -5.65 -5.28 -27.20
N VAL A 158 -6.04 -4.10 -27.68
CA VAL A 158 -7.44 -3.79 -28.02
C VAL A 158 -7.95 -4.76 -29.11
N SER A 159 -9.04 -5.47 -28.82
CA SER A 159 -9.59 -6.53 -29.67
C SER A 159 -10.15 -6.04 -31.00
N THR A 160 -10.59 -4.79 -31.06
CA THR A 160 -11.21 -4.17 -32.25
C THR A 160 -10.21 -3.70 -33.32
N TYR A 161 -8.91 -3.70 -33.01
CA TYR A 161 -7.89 -3.34 -33.99
C TYR A 161 -7.67 -4.42 -35.05
N SER A 162 -7.17 -3.99 -36.24
CA SER A 162 -6.84 -4.93 -37.32
C SER A 162 -5.79 -5.94 -36.88
N GLU A 163 -5.77 -7.13 -37.48
CA GLU A 163 -4.80 -8.20 -37.20
C GLU A 163 -3.36 -7.73 -37.37
N LYS A 164 -3.10 -6.83 -38.31
CA LYS A 164 -1.75 -6.25 -38.50
C LYS A 164 -1.33 -5.42 -37.29
N VAL A 165 -2.23 -4.59 -36.73
CA VAL A 165 -1.96 -3.78 -35.54
C VAL A 165 -1.80 -4.65 -34.31
N LYS A 166 -2.66 -5.65 -34.13
CA LYS A 166 -2.56 -6.61 -33.00
C LYS A 166 -1.22 -7.35 -33.01
N LYS A 167 -0.78 -7.87 -34.17
CA LYS A 167 0.53 -8.50 -34.31
C LYS A 167 1.66 -7.56 -33.96
N GLY A 168 1.64 -6.31 -34.43
CA GLY A 168 2.63 -5.29 -34.08
C GLY A 168 2.67 -4.99 -32.58
N ALA A 169 1.50 -4.86 -31.95
CA ALA A 169 1.39 -4.65 -30.51
C ALA A 169 1.97 -5.84 -29.71
N VAL A 170 1.67 -7.07 -30.10
CA VAL A 170 2.23 -8.28 -29.46
C VAL A 170 3.76 -8.32 -29.57
N GLU A 171 4.33 -8.01 -30.73
CA GLU A 171 5.80 -7.96 -30.89
C GLU A 171 6.43 -6.84 -30.04
N PHE A 172 5.78 -5.68 -29.96
CA PHE A 172 6.20 -4.61 -29.05
C PHE A 172 6.18 -5.06 -27.58
N LEU A 173 5.12 -5.75 -27.15
CA LEU A 173 5.02 -6.27 -25.77
C LEU A 173 6.10 -7.32 -25.46
N LYS A 174 6.41 -8.20 -26.41
CA LYS A 174 7.54 -9.15 -26.28
C LYS A 174 8.86 -8.41 -26.09
N PHE A 175 9.12 -7.38 -26.91
CA PHE A 175 10.31 -6.54 -26.78
C PHE A 175 10.37 -5.86 -25.40
N ARG A 176 9.27 -5.22 -24.96
CA ARG A 176 9.20 -4.57 -23.65
C ARG A 176 9.42 -5.55 -22.49
N THR A 177 8.84 -6.74 -22.57
CA THR A 177 9.01 -7.77 -21.53
C THR A 177 10.48 -8.22 -21.42
N LYS A 178 11.14 -8.39 -22.58
CA LYS A 178 12.57 -8.72 -22.59
C LYS A 178 13.42 -7.59 -21.99
N LEU A 179 13.17 -6.34 -22.39
CA LEU A 179 13.87 -5.17 -21.88
C LEU A 179 13.68 -5.01 -20.36
N ASN A 180 12.44 -5.17 -19.87
CA ASN A 180 12.18 -5.10 -18.44
C ASN A 180 12.91 -6.19 -17.65
N LYS A 181 13.03 -7.39 -18.20
CA LYS A 181 13.79 -8.48 -17.57
C LYS A 181 15.29 -8.16 -17.49
N GLU A 182 15.86 -7.65 -18.57
CA GLU A 182 17.28 -7.25 -18.63
C GLU A 182 17.55 -6.10 -17.64
N GLN A 183 16.70 -5.08 -17.59
CA GLN A 183 16.80 -3.98 -16.62
C GLN A 183 16.68 -4.46 -15.17
N LYS A 184 15.77 -5.38 -14.89
CA LYS A 184 15.63 -5.98 -13.55
C LYS A 184 16.91 -6.74 -13.16
N GLU A 185 17.46 -7.55 -14.07
CA GLU A 185 18.70 -8.29 -13.81
C GLU A 185 19.87 -7.33 -13.56
N GLU A 186 19.95 -6.21 -14.27
CA GLU A 186 20.95 -5.18 -14.05
C GLU A 186 20.79 -4.49 -12.68
N LEU A 187 19.57 -4.08 -12.32
CA LEU A 187 19.27 -3.48 -11.02
C LEU A 187 19.61 -4.42 -9.85
N LEU A 188 19.36 -5.72 -10.02
CA LEU A 188 19.68 -6.72 -9.00
C LEU A 188 21.16 -7.09 -8.96
N ASN A 189 21.96 -6.65 -9.93
CA ASN A 189 23.37 -6.94 -9.96
C ASN A 189 24.12 -6.11 -8.92
N SER A 190 24.67 -6.79 -7.90
CA SER A 190 25.40 -6.17 -6.81
C SER A 190 26.60 -5.32 -7.21
N ARG A 191 27.15 -5.52 -8.43
CA ARG A 191 28.31 -4.75 -8.94
C ARG A 191 27.95 -3.34 -9.40
N THR A 192 26.69 -3.10 -9.76
CA THR A 192 26.19 -1.78 -10.20
C THR A 192 25.44 -1.04 -9.08
N ARG A 193 25.23 -1.71 -7.96
CA ARG A 193 24.51 -1.17 -6.79
C ARG A 193 25.34 -0.10 -6.09
N GLN A 194 24.75 1.07 -5.90
CA GLN A 194 25.35 2.13 -5.10
C GLN A 194 24.90 1.95 -3.65
N GLU A 195 25.79 1.44 -2.80
CA GLU A 195 25.53 1.21 -1.39
C GLU A 195 25.11 2.49 -0.65
N GLY A 196 24.18 2.35 0.29
CA GLY A 196 23.71 3.45 1.13
C GLY A 196 22.71 4.39 0.46
N THR A 197 22.19 4.03 -0.72
CA THR A 197 21.09 4.75 -1.35
C THR A 197 19.74 4.14 -0.96
N LEU A 198 18.66 4.92 -1.06
CA LEU A 198 17.31 4.45 -0.81
C LEU A 198 16.91 3.29 -1.73
N LEU A 199 17.38 3.31 -2.99
CA LEU A 199 17.21 2.17 -3.91
C LEU A 199 17.95 0.92 -3.41
N ASP A 200 19.14 1.07 -2.84
CA ASP A 200 19.89 -0.04 -2.25
C ASP A 200 19.14 -0.66 -1.06
N ASP A 201 18.54 0.16 -0.20
CA ASP A 201 17.72 -0.32 0.91
C ASP A 201 16.49 -1.11 0.40
N TYR A 202 15.81 -0.59 -0.63
CA TYR A 202 14.72 -1.31 -1.29
C TYR A 202 15.17 -2.67 -1.87
N LEU A 203 16.30 -2.68 -2.59
CA LEU A 203 16.83 -3.91 -3.18
C LEU A 203 17.27 -4.93 -2.14
N LYS A 204 17.82 -4.49 -1.01
CA LYS A 204 18.12 -5.36 0.14
C LYS A 204 16.86 -5.99 0.71
N ALA A 205 15.82 -5.19 0.94
CA ALA A 205 14.53 -5.68 1.41
C ALA A 205 13.92 -6.70 0.42
N TYR A 206 13.92 -6.39 -0.87
CA TYR A 206 13.39 -7.28 -1.92
C TYR A 206 14.18 -8.60 -2.03
N THR A 207 15.50 -8.57 -1.89
CA THR A 207 16.37 -9.76 -1.96
C THR A 207 16.51 -10.50 -0.63
N GLY A 208 16.02 -9.92 0.47
CA GLY A 208 16.03 -10.48 1.83
C GLY A 208 15.01 -11.59 2.08
N ASN A 209 14.49 -12.20 1.02
CA ASN A 209 13.48 -13.26 1.07
C ASN A 209 12.19 -12.88 1.83
N PRO A 210 11.56 -11.75 1.50
CA PRO A 210 10.31 -11.36 2.12
C PRO A 210 9.18 -12.30 1.71
N GLN A 211 8.18 -12.43 2.58
CA GLN A 211 6.91 -13.01 2.19
C GLN A 211 6.18 -12.04 1.26
N ILE A 212 5.85 -12.50 0.05
CA ILE A 212 5.07 -11.68 -0.90
C ILE A 212 3.58 -11.90 -0.62
N VAL A 213 2.90 -10.83 -0.25
CA VAL A 213 1.46 -10.80 -0.05
C VAL A 213 0.81 -10.19 -1.29
N PRO A 214 -0.23 -10.82 -1.86
CA PRO A 214 -0.98 -10.21 -2.96
C PRO A 214 -1.63 -8.90 -2.54
N ASN A 215 -1.61 -7.90 -3.41
CA ASN A 215 -2.35 -6.66 -3.16
C ASN A 215 -3.86 -6.96 -3.24
N TYR A 216 -4.54 -6.88 -2.10
CA TYR A 216 -5.93 -7.27 -2.00
C TYR A 216 -6.86 -6.31 -2.75
N GLN A 217 -6.68 -5.01 -2.55
CA GLN A 217 -7.55 -3.97 -3.12
C GLN A 217 -7.59 -3.97 -4.65
N VAL A 218 -6.51 -4.31 -5.34
CA VAL A 218 -6.47 -4.29 -6.80
C VAL A 218 -7.40 -5.31 -7.45
N LYS A 219 -7.97 -6.23 -6.69
CA LYS A 219 -9.00 -7.17 -7.12
C LYS A 219 -10.42 -6.58 -7.03
N TRP A 220 -10.59 -5.52 -6.27
CA TRP A 220 -11.88 -4.90 -6.05
C TRP A 220 -12.40 -4.21 -7.30
N ASN A 221 -13.71 -4.27 -7.51
CA ASN A 221 -14.38 -3.50 -8.54
C ASN A 221 -14.39 -1.99 -8.23
N SER A 222 -14.85 -1.17 -9.17
CA SER A 222 -14.89 0.28 -9.00
C SER A 222 -15.81 0.71 -7.86
N LEU A 223 -16.95 0.03 -7.66
CA LEU A 223 -17.89 0.40 -6.60
C LEU A 223 -17.26 0.21 -5.21
N LEU A 224 -16.58 -0.92 -4.96
CA LEU A 224 -15.85 -1.12 -3.71
C LEU A 224 -14.75 -0.07 -3.49
N GLN A 225 -14.03 0.30 -4.55
CA GLN A 225 -12.93 1.24 -4.42
C GLN A 225 -13.39 2.69 -4.31
N GLU A 226 -14.41 3.08 -5.05
CA GLU A 226 -14.86 4.47 -5.13
C GLU A 226 -15.93 4.76 -4.09
N ASP A 227 -16.95 3.91 -3.97
CA ASP A 227 -18.08 4.16 -3.07
C ASP A 227 -17.72 3.78 -1.61
N VAL A 228 -17.12 2.60 -1.39
CA VAL A 228 -16.82 2.17 -0.02
C VAL A 228 -15.55 2.82 0.52
N LEU A 229 -14.41 2.68 -0.17
CA LEU A 229 -13.18 3.31 0.33
C LEU A 229 -13.19 4.83 0.14
N GLY A 230 -13.73 5.34 -0.97
CA GLY A 230 -13.77 6.77 -1.22
C GLY A 230 -14.74 7.53 -0.31
N GLU A 231 -15.89 6.97 0.02
CA GLU A 231 -16.94 7.65 0.79
C GLU A 231 -17.01 7.18 2.26
N CYS A 232 -17.08 5.85 2.50
CA CYS A 232 -17.33 5.32 3.83
C CYS A 232 -16.08 5.32 4.73
N LEU A 233 -14.86 5.28 4.19
CA LEU A 233 -13.65 5.20 5.01
C LEU A 233 -13.46 6.43 5.90
N ALA A 234 -13.73 7.64 5.40
CA ALA A 234 -13.63 8.85 6.20
C ALA A 234 -14.63 8.85 7.36
N GLU A 235 -15.82 8.27 7.17
CA GLU A 235 -16.82 8.13 8.22
C GLU A 235 -16.44 7.07 9.25
N LEU A 236 -15.89 5.94 8.80
CA LEU A 236 -15.32 4.90 9.65
C LEU A 236 -14.19 5.46 10.52
N ALA A 237 -13.25 6.17 9.91
CA ALA A 237 -12.11 6.78 10.59
C ALA A 237 -12.55 7.80 11.67
N GLN A 238 -13.63 8.52 11.42
CA GLN A 238 -14.25 9.47 12.38
C GLN A 238 -15.14 8.78 13.44
N GLY A 239 -15.38 7.47 13.32
CA GLY A 239 -16.29 6.73 14.20
C GLY A 239 -17.76 7.08 14.01
N LYS A 240 -18.13 7.66 12.85
CA LYS A 240 -19.53 7.94 12.49
C LYS A 240 -20.26 6.67 12.08
N ILE A 241 -19.55 5.70 11.53
CA ILE A 241 -20.01 4.34 11.27
C ILE A 241 -19.12 3.34 12.01
N THR A 242 -19.66 2.17 12.27
CA THR A 242 -18.99 1.04 12.90
C THR A 242 -18.27 0.19 11.83
N GLU A 243 -17.39 -0.70 12.27
CA GLU A 243 -16.74 -1.70 11.42
C GLU A 243 -17.77 -2.62 10.75
N GLN A 244 -18.86 -2.95 11.44
CA GLN A 244 -19.97 -3.74 10.91
C GLN A 244 -20.74 -2.99 9.81
N GLU A 245 -21.01 -1.69 10.00
CA GLU A 245 -21.66 -0.88 8.97
C GLU A 245 -20.77 -0.69 7.75
N PHE A 246 -19.46 -0.58 7.94
CA PHE A 246 -18.50 -0.52 6.86
C PHE A 246 -18.47 -1.84 6.04
N THR A 247 -18.35 -2.98 6.70
CA THR A 247 -18.37 -4.30 6.04
C THR A 247 -19.73 -4.62 5.42
N GLN A 248 -20.83 -4.09 5.96
CA GLN A 248 -22.14 -4.17 5.31
C GLN A 248 -22.17 -3.35 4.02
N ALA A 249 -21.57 -2.17 3.97
CA ALA A 249 -21.47 -1.37 2.76
C ALA A 249 -20.65 -2.09 1.68
N GLU A 250 -19.59 -2.82 2.06
CA GLU A 250 -18.84 -3.69 1.13
C GLU A 250 -19.73 -4.80 0.53
N ASP A 251 -20.53 -5.48 1.35
CA ASP A 251 -21.47 -6.52 0.88
C ASP A 251 -22.57 -5.94 -0.03
N GLU A 252 -23.06 -4.74 0.27
CA GLU A 252 -24.06 -4.05 -0.56
C GLU A 252 -23.49 -3.63 -1.90
N SER A 253 -22.27 -3.12 -1.91
CA SER A 253 -21.54 -2.73 -3.12
C SER A 253 -21.32 -3.92 -4.07
N ILE A 254 -20.97 -5.11 -3.54
CA ILE A 254 -20.83 -6.32 -4.37
C ILE A 254 -22.15 -6.74 -4.98
N ARG A 255 -23.24 -6.76 -4.20
CA ARG A 255 -24.58 -7.10 -4.72
C ARG A 255 -25.00 -6.15 -5.84
N GLN A 256 -24.80 -4.85 -5.67
CA GLN A 256 -25.10 -3.87 -6.70
C GLN A 256 -24.29 -4.13 -7.98
N PHE A 257 -23.00 -4.40 -7.86
CA PHE A 257 -22.13 -4.70 -8.99
C PHE A 257 -22.58 -5.96 -9.76
N GLU A 258 -23.04 -7.00 -9.05
CA GLU A 258 -23.55 -8.22 -9.67
C GLU A 258 -24.89 -8.03 -10.40
N GLU A 259 -25.76 -7.14 -9.90
CA GLU A 259 -27.03 -6.79 -10.52
C GLU A 259 -26.88 -5.95 -11.80
N GLU A 260 -25.78 -5.22 -11.97
CA GLU A 260 -25.49 -4.39 -13.12
C GLU A 260 -24.83 -5.15 -14.29
N GLN A 261 -24.45 -6.42 -14.12
CA GLN A 261 -23.82 -7.27 -15.14
C GLN A 261 -24.79 -8.19 -15.84
#